data_d3385e90f4972d0fe40597eba0635838
#
_entry.id   d3385e90f4972d0fe40597eba0635838
#
_cell.length_a   1.000
_cell.length_b   1.000
_cell.length_c   1.000
_cell.angle_alpha   90.00
_cell.angle_beta   90.00
_cell.angle_gamma   90.00
#
_symmetry.space_group_name_H-M   'P 1'
#
loop_
_entity.id
_entity.type
_entity.pdbx_description
1 polymer ?
#
loop_
_entity_poly.entity_id
_entity_poly.type
_entity_poly.pdbx_seq_one_letter_code
_entity_poly.pdbx_strand_id
1 'polypeptide(L)'
;MLTKEQIELVKTTVPVLREHGVALISHFYKRMLSHNPELMQVFNMGHQRAGFQQQALAGSVLAYAENIENLKPLLGAVAHIANKHVSVGIRAEHYPIVGKHLIASIKDVLGEAATPELIDAWTAAYTRLADILIGAEKNIYDKNAVVEGGWTGWRFFKVAEKSKQTNDITSFKLVPVDHGKMPDVKAGQYISVRVFVKGQELIQPRQYTVVKADAASFTIAVKKVEAAEKSPAGMVSNTLHNDIQEGDLVEVSFPVGEFNLPEGDGSLCLLSAGIGITPLFAMLKEAVKKDPTRKISFVHVCKSKEAVPFSDEIDLLVKEGTVTFEVFETSAHGRPSEEFFKHLADKDTNFCVCGPVPFMKLAAAELVKNGVPAEKIHAEKFGTGAISVSYTHLRAHETSA
;
A
#
# COMPACT_ATOMS: atom_id res chain seq x y z
N MET A 1 18.44 -22.97 -9.34
CA MET A 1 19.31 -21.99 -8.65
C MET A 1 20.14 -21.27 -9.70
N LEU A 2 20.40 -19.97 -9.54
CA LEU A 2 21.28 -19.23 -10.44
C LEU A 2 22.73 -19.72 -10.31
N THR A 3 23.47 -19.77 -11.43
CA THR A 3 24.91 -20.00 -11.41
C THR A 3 25.65 -18.74 -10.95
N LYS A 4 26.92 -18.89 -10.57
CA LYS A 4 27.75 -17.73 -10.20
C LYS A 4 27.91 -16.76 -11.38
N GLU A 5 28.08 -17.28 -12.59
CA GLU A 5 28.20 -16.51 -13.81
C GLU A 5 26.93 -15.70 -14.09
N GLN A 6 25.75 -16.32 -13.94
CA GLN A 6 24.45 -15.62 -14.08
C GLN A 6 24.28 -14.51 -13.06
N ILE A 7 24.67 -14.76 -11.80
CA ILE A 7 24.64 -13.73 -10.73
C ILE A 7 25.54 -12.55 -11.10
N GLU A 8 26.79 -12.80 -11.51
CA GLU A 8 27.71 -11.73 -11.88
C GLU A 8 27.19 -10.95 -13.11
N LEU A 9 26.66 -11.62 -14.13
CA LEU A 9 26.06 -10.94 -15.29
C LEU A 9 24.89 -10.02 -14.88
N VAL A 10 23.99 -10.46 -14.01
CA VAL A 10 22.91 -9.60 -13.50
C VAL A 10 23.48 -8.40 -12.73
N LYS A 11 24.49 -8.60 -11.88
CA LYS A 11 25.13 -7.51 -11.12
C LYS A 11 25.78 -6.46 -12.02
N THR A 12 26.34 -6.85 -13.16
CA THR A 12 26.92 -5.88 -14.13
C THR A 12 25.89 -4.90 -14.67
N THR A 13 24.59 -5.25 -14.66
CA THR A 13 23.52 -4.35 -15.11
C THR A 13 23.06 -3.34 -14.07
N VAL A 14 23.48 -3.45 -12.81
CA VAL A 14 23.07 -2.53 -11.72
C VAL A 14 23.30 -1.05 -12.06
N PRO A 15 24.46 -0.61 -12.59
CA PRO A 15 24.66 0.79 -12.98
C PRO A 15 23.65 1.24 -14.05
N VAL A 16 23.39 0.41 -15.06
CA VAL A 16 22.43 0.71 -16.14
C VAL A 16 21.00 0.77 -15.60
N LEU A 17 20.62 -0.15 -14.72
CA LEU A 17 19.30 -0.14 -14.09
C LEU A 17 19.11 1.10 -13.21
N ARG A 18 20.14 1.56 -12.53
CA ARG A 18 20.09 2.77 -11.69
C ARG A 18 19.86 4.01 -12.54
N GLU A 19 20.48 4.12 -13.69
CA GLU A 19 20.38 5.27 -14.58
C GLU A 19 19.15 5.19 -15.50
N HIS A 20 18.90 4.02 -16.11
CA HIS A 20 17.92 3.86 -17.19
C HIS A 20 16.74 2.95 -16.82
N GLY A 21 16.66 2.43 -15.59
CA GLY A 21 15.64 1.47 -15.19
C GLY A 21 14.19 1.95 -15.40
N VAL A 22 13.90 3.24 -15.17
CA VAL A 22 12.56 3.79 -15.42
C VAL A 22 12.22 3.79 -16.92
N ALA A 23 13.18 4.09 -17.80
CA ALA A 23 12.98 4.05 -19.24
C ALA A 23 12.73 2.62 -19.73
N LEU A 24 13.52 1.66 -19.24
CA LEU A 24 13.33 0.23 -19.53
C LEU A 24 11.93 -0.25 -19.12
N ILE A 25 11.52 0.07 -17.90
CA ILE A 25 10.21 -0.36 -17.40
C ILE A 25 9.06 0.38 -18.08
N SER A 26 9.26 1.61 -18.53
CA SER A 26 8.28 2.32 -19.37
C SER A 26 8.08 1.62 -20.72
N HIS A 27 9.18 1.19 -21.36
CA HIS A 27 9.14 0.39 -22.58
C HIS A 27 8.40 -0.94 -22.33
N PHE A 28 8.74 -1.65 -21.23
CA PHE A 28 8.11 -2.89 -20.82
C PHE A 28 6.57 -2.75 -20.68
N TYR A 29 6.09 -1.77 -19.91
CA TYR A 29 4.65 -1.59 -19.72
C TYR A 29 3.95 -1.24 -21.04
N LYS A 30 4.52 -0.35 -21.85
CA LYS A 30 3.98 -0.01 -23.16
C LYS A 30 3.85 -1.25 -24.04
N ARG A 31 4.91 -2.08 -24.11
CA ARG A 31 4.92 -3.32 -24.85
C ARG A 31 3.89 -4.31 -24.33
N MET A 32 3.90 -4.58 -23.02
CA MET A 32 3.03 -5.56 -22.39
C MET A 32 1.55 -5.20 -22.58
N LEU A 33 1.15 -3.98 -22.26
CA LEU A 33 -0.25 -3.56 -22.35
C LEU A 33 -0.76 -3.41 -23.78
N SER A 34 0.11 -3.20 -24.78
CA SER A 34 -0.28 -3.22 -26.19
C SER A 34 -0.52 -4.62 -26.74
N HIS A 35 0.16 -5.64 -26.20
CA HIS A 35 -0.01 -7.04 -26.62
C HIS A 35 -1.01 -7.82 -25.75
N ASN A 36 -1.21 -7.36 -24.52
CA ASN A 36 -2.10 -7.96 -23.52
C ASN A 36 -3.01 -6.86 -22.92
N PRO A 37 -3.96 -6.31 -23.71
CA PRO A 37 -4.81 -5.21 -23.25
C PRO A 37 -5.76 -5.62 -22.11
N GLU A 38 -6.06 -6.92 -21.95
CA GLU A 38 -6.83 -7.45 -20.84
C GLU A 38 -6.21 -7.13 -19.46
N LEU A 39 -4.88 -6.99 -19.41
CA LEU A 39 -4.17 -6.62 -18.18
C LEU A 39 -4.46 -5.18 -17.72
N MET A 40 -4.99 -4.31 -18.58
CA MET A 40 -5.43 -2.97 -18.17
C MET A 40 -6.55 -3.02 -17.12
N GLN A 41 -7.29 -4.13 -17.03
CA GLN A 41 -8.32 -4.36 -16.01
C GLN A 41 -7.74 -4.70 -14.64
N VAL A 42 -6.48 -5.13 -14.57
CA VAL A 42 -5.79 -5.54 -13.35
C VAL A 42 -4.89 -4.42 -12.82
N PHE A 43 -4.14 -3.77 -13.71
CA PHE A 43 -3.23 -2.70 -13.34
C PHE A 43 -3.95 -1.38 -13.03
N ASN A 44 -3.41 -0.62 -12.09
CA ASN A 44 -3.85 0.73 -11.81
C ASN A 44 -3.47 1.69 -12.95
N MET A 45 -4.38 1.90 -13.89
CA MET A 45 -4.13 2.73 -15.08
C MET A 45 -3.91 4.22 -14.75
N GLY A 46 -4.38 4.71 -13.60
CA GLY A 46 -4.04 6.05 -13.12
C GLY A 46 -2.55 6.17 -12.75
N HIS A 47 -2.02 5.19 -12.04
CA HIS A 47 -0.59 5.14 -11.70
C HIS A 47 0.30 4.83 -12.90
N GLN A 48 -0.21 4.08 -13.89
CA GLN A 48 0.48 3.87 -15.17
C GLN A 48 0.66 5.21 -15.92
N ARG A 49 -0.40 6.01 -16.02
CA ARG A 49 -0.35 7.32 -16.69
C ARG A 49 0.55 8.33 -15.96
N ALA A 50 0.60 8.26 -14.64
CA ALA A 50 1.41 9.14 -13.80
C ALA A 50 2.89 8.71 -13.66
N GLY A 51 3.28 7.55 -14.21
CA GLY A 51 4.64 7.04 -14.12
C GLY A 51 5.03 6.42 -12.77
N PHE A 52 4.12 6.39 -11.79
CA PHE A 52 4.42 5.84 -10.45
C PHE A 52 4.68 4.34 -10.47
N GLN A 53 3.98 3.61 -11.33
CA GLN A 53 4.14 2.17 -11.41
C GLN A 53 5.47 1.79 -12.10
N GLN A 54 5.89 2.58 -13.07
CA GLN A 54 7.18 2.46 -13.73
C GLN A 54 8.33 2.65 -12.73
N GLN A 55 8.27 3.71 -11.94
CA GLN A 55 9.27 3.97 -10.90
C GLN A 55 9.31 2.86 -9.84
N ALA A 56 8.14 2.38 -9.39
CA ALA A 56 8.05 1.32 -8.40
C ALA A 56 8.67 0.01 -8.88
N LEU A 57 8.35 -0.43 -10.10
CA LEU A 57 8.89 -1.66 -10.65
C LEU A 57 10.38 -1.51 -10.96
N ALA A 58 10.83 -0.37 -11.51
CA ALA A 58 12.24 -0.11 -11.75
C ALA A 58 13.06 -0.20 -10.45
N GLY A 59 12.57 0.43 -9.38
CA GLY A 59 13.20 0.32 -8.05
C GLY A 59 13.22 -1.11 -7.50
N SER A 60 12.16 -1.89 -7.73
CA SER A 60 12.10 -3.29 -7.29
C SER A 60 13.07 -4.19 -8.07
N VAL A 61 13.18 -4.00 -9.38
CA VAL A 61 14.13 -4.73 -10.25
C VAL A 61 15.57 -4.38 -9.88
N LEU A 62 15.86 -3.11 -9.64
CA LEU A 62 17.17 -2.65 -9.18
C LEU A 62 17.52 -3.27 -7.83
N ALA A 63 16.64 -3.17 -6.83
CA ALA A 63 16.86 -3.75 -5.50
C ALA A 63 17.06 -5.27 -5.58
N TYR A 64 16.34 -5.97 -6.44
CA TYR A 64 16.54 -7.40 -6.67
C TYR A 64 17.92 -7.70 -7.25
N ALA A 65 18.38 -6.95 -8.26
CA ALA A 65 19.70 -7.12 -8.86
C ALA A 65 20.84 -6.84 -7.87
N GLU A 66 20.70 -5.79 -7.04
CA GLU A 66 21.66 -5.43 -6.00
C GLU A 66 21.77 -6.50 -4.90
N ASN A 67 20.69 -7.21 -4.60
CA ASN A 67 20.60 -8.20 -3.52
C ASN A 67 20.52 -9.64 -4.03
N ILE A 68 20.86 -9.92 -5.30
CA ILE A 68 20.60 -11.20 -5.95
C ILE A 68 21.31 -12.39 -5.28
N GLU A 69 22.43 -12.16 -4.58
CA GLU A 69 23.15 -13.18 -3.79
C GLU A 69 22.47 -13.48 -2.47
N ASN A 70 21.86 -12.47 -1.84
CA ASN A 70 21.20 -12.59 -0.55
C ASN A 70 19.88 -11.80 -0.54
N LEU A 71 18.75 -12.48 -0.70
CA LEU A 71 17.44 -11.87 -0.75
C LEU A 71 16.83 -11.57 0.63
N LYS A 72 17.52 -11.89 1.75
CA LYS A 72 16.98 -11.62 3.11
C LYS A 72 16.54 -10.17 3.31
N PRO A 73 17.30 -9.15 2.85
CA PRO A 73 16.86 -7.74 2.98
C PRO A 73 15.54 -7.43 2.24
N LEU A 74 15.14 -8.24 1.27
CA LEU A 74 13.95 -8.03 0.44
C LEU A 74 12.71 -8.78 0.96
N LEU A 75 12.80 -9.58 2.02
CA LEU A 75 11.67 -10.40 2.49
C LEU A 75 10.43 -9.57 2.86
N GLY A 76 10.62 -8.43 3.54
CA GLY A 76 9.51 -7.51 3.85
C GLY A 76 8.89 -6.93 2.58
N ALA A 77 9.72 -6.64 1.56
CA ALA A 77 9.27 -6.18 0.26
C ALA A 77 8.44 -7.24 -0.47
N VAL A 78 8.91 -8.49 -0.46
CA VAL A 78 8.19 -9.63 -1.06
C VAL A 78 6.82 -9.81 -0.41
N ALA A 79 6.74 -9.78 0.93
CA ALA A 79 5.49 -9.90 1.66
C ALA A 79 4.51 -8.77 1.31
N HIS A 80 4.97 -7.52 1.28
CA HIS A 80 4.15 -6.37 0.88
C HIS A 80 3.64 -6.48 -0.57
N ILE A 81 4.52 -6.87 -1.51
CA ILE A 81 4.15 -7.06 -2.92
C ILE A 81 3.13 -8.19 -3.04
N ALA A 82 3.33 -9.33 -2.37
CA ALA A 82 2.43 -10.46 -2.42
C ALA A 82 1.01 -10.11 -1.91
N ASN A 83 0.90 -9.40 -0.76
CA ASN A 83 -0.39 -8.90 -0.28
C ASN A 83 -1.08 -8.00 -1.32
N LYS A 84 -0.31 -7.08 -1.93
CA LYS A 84 -0.84 -6.17 -2.94
C LYS A 84 -1.29 -6.90 -4.21
N HIS A 85 -0.51 -7.86 -4.69
CA HIS A 85 -0.84 -8.69 -5.84
C HIS A 85 -2.11 -9.51 -5.61
N VAL A 86 -2.20 -10.19 -4.46
CA VAL A 86 -3.41 -10.94 -4.07
C VAL A 86 -4.63 -10.03 -4.03
N SER A 87 -4.49 -8.81 -3.50
CA SER A 87 -5.61 -7.86 -3.39
C SER A 87 -6.17 -7.40 -4.74
N VAL A 88 -5.39 -7.45 -5.80
CA VAL A 88 -5.84 -7.09 -7.16
C VAL A 88 -6.05 -8.30 -8.07
N GLY A 89 -5.90 -9.51 -7.54
CA GLY A 89 -6.18 -10.74 -8.25
C GLY A 89 -5.07 -11.22 -9.18
N ILE A 90 -3.80 -10.87 -8.89
CA ILE A 90 -2.65 -11.45 -9.61
C ILE A 90 -2.58 -12.95 -9.33
N ARG A 91 -2.29 -13.72 -10.38
CA ARG A 91 -2.19 -15.19 -10.38
C ARG A 91 -0.89 -15.63 -11.04
N ALA A 92 -0.50 -16.88 -10.80
CA ALA A 92 0.70 -17.47 -11.34
C ALA A 92 0.80 -17.38 -12.90
N GLU A 93 -0.35 -17.48 -13.58
CA GLU A 93 -0.44 -17.37 -15.05
C GLU A 93 -0.10 -15.98 -15.60
N HIS A 94 -0.08 -14.93 -14.79
CA HIS A 94 0.34 -13.60 -15.24
C HIS A 94 1.86 -13.47 -15.35
N TYR A 95 2.63 -14.25 -14.57
CA TYR A 95 4.09 -14.15 -14.54
C TYR A 95 4.79 -14.51 -15.85
N PRO A 96 4.39 -15.54 -16.59
CA PRO A 96 4.93 -15.81 -17.93
C PRO A 96 4.73 -14.64 -18.91
N ILE A 97 3.59 -13.94 -18.84
CA ILE A 97 3.31 -12.77 -19.68
C ILE A 97 4.28 -11.65 -19.33
N VAL A 98 4.39 -11.32 -18.03
CA VAL A 98 5.32 -10.29 -17.53
C VAL A 98 6.76 -10.63 -17.93
N GLY A 99 7.21 -11.87 -17.69
CA GLY A 99 8.56 -12.33 -18.02
C GLY A 99 8.87 -12.18 -19.50
N LYS A 100 7.98 -12.67 -20.37
CA LYS A 100 8.12 -12.54 -21.82
C LYS A 100 8.36 -11.08 -22.25
N HIS A 101 7.56 -10.16 -21.75
CA HIS A 101 7.66 -8.76 -22.14
C HIS A 101 8.84 -8.03 -21.47
N LEU A 102 9.20 -8.39 -20.23
CA LEU A 102 10.36 -7.81 -19.54
C LEU A 102 11.67 -8.20 -20.25
N ILE A 103 11.87 -9.49 -20.54
CA ILE A 103 13.06 -9.98 -21.22
C ILE A 103 13.16 -9.40 -22.64
N ALA A 104 12.04 -9.33 -23.39
CA ALA A 104 12.03 -8.67 -24.68
C ALA A 104 12.42 -7.18 -24.57
N SER A 105 11.94 -6.48 -23.54
CA SER A 105 12.27 -5.06 -23.34
C SER A 105 13.73 -4.85 -22.95
N ILE A 106 14.33 -5.74 -22.17
CA ILE A 106 15.78 -5.72 -21.90
C ILE A 106 16.55 -5.82 -23.21
N LYS A 107 16.16 -6.75 -24.08
CA LYS A 107 16.80 -6.94 -25.40
C LYS A 107 16.63 -5.71 -26.29
N ASP A 108 15.40 -5.17 -26.38
CA ASP A 108 15.10 -4.02 -27.23
C ASP A 108 15.84 -2.74 -26.77
N VAL A 109 15.98 -2.54 -25.46
CA VAL A 109 16.59 -1.32 -24.88
C VAL A 109 18.12 -1.40 -24.85
N LEU A 110 18.69 -2.56 -24.55
CA LEU A 110 20.14 -2.73 -24.49
C LEU A 110 20.79 -2.99 -25.87
N GLY A 111 20.00 -3.38 -26.89
CA GLY A 111 20.51 -3.65 -28.23
C GLY A 111 21.64 -4.67 -28.21
N GLU A 112 22.78 -4.34 -28.81
CA GLU A 112 23.95 -5.24 -28.89
C GLU A 112 24.56 -5.62 -27.53
N ALA A 113 24.37 -4.80 -26.50
CA ALA A 113 24.80 -5.13 -25.14
C ALA A 113 23.96 -6.25 -24.49
N ALA A 114 22.80 -6.58 -25.05
CA ALA A 114 21.96 -7.71 -24.60
C ALA A 114 22.48 -9.03 -25.19
N THR A 115 23.67 -9.46 -24.75
CA THR A 115 24.24 -10.75 -25.23
C THR A 115 23.33 -11.92 -24.87
N PRO A 116 23.44 -13.07 -25.59
CA PRO A 116 22.67 -14.28 -25.27
C PRO A 116 22.83 -14.69 -23.78
N GLU A 117 24.05 -14.60 -23.25
CA GLU A 117 24.39 -15.00 -21.90
C GLU A 117 23.71 -14.03 -20.87
N LEU A 118 23.66 -12.73 -21.17
CA LEU A 118 22.97 -11.75 -20.33
C LEU A 118 21.44 -11.98 -20.32
N ILE A 119 20.87 -12.29 -21.49
CA ILE A 119 19.44 -12.61 -21.61
C ILE A 119 19.09 -13.90 -20.86
N ASP A 120 19.94 -14.93 -20.96
CA ASP A 120 19.79 -16.17 -20.19
C ASP A 120 19.86 -15.89 -18.68
N ALA A 121 20.84 -15.10 -18.23
CA ALA A 121 20.98 -14.71 -16.83
C ALA A 121 19.76 -13.99 -16.31
N TRP A 122 19.22 -12.99 -17.03
CA TRP A 122 18.00 -12.28 -16.64
C TRP A 122 16.75 -13.14 -16.71
N THR A 123 16.66 -14.08 -17.64
CA THR A 123 15.56 -15.05 -17.71
C THR A 123 15.56 -15.95 -16.47
N ALA A 124 16.71 -16.48 -16.10
CA ALA A 124 16.86 -17.28 -14.89
C ALA A 124 16.59 -16.46 -13.59
N ALA A 125 17.09 -15.23 -13.55
CA ALA A 125 16.85 -14.30 -12.41
C ALA A 125 15.37 -13.96 -12.26
N TYR A 126 14.68 -13.62 -13.37
CA TYR A 126 13.25 -13.36 -13.37
C TYR A 126 12.44 -14.59 -12.91
N THR A 127 12.75 -15.76 -13.44
CA THR A 127 12.06 -17.01 -13.06
C THR A 127 12.16 -17.25 -11.56
N ARG A 128 13.36 -17.09 -10.99
CA ARG A 128 13.57 -17.21 -9.54
C ARG A 128 12.72 -16.21 -8.74
N LEU A 129 12.67 -14.94 -9.17
CA LEU A 129 11.84 -13.92 -8.50
C LEU A 129 10.35 -14.24 -8.63
N ALA A 130 9.91 -14.67 -9.80
CA ALA A 130 8.53 -15.11 -10.06
C ALA A 130 8.13 -16.27 -9.13
N ASP A 131 8.96 -17.31 -9.02
CA ASP A 131 8.70 -18.44 -8.13
C ASP A 131 8.55 -18.03 -6.66
N ILE A 132 9.37 -17.08 -6.18
CA ILE A 132 9.30 -16.56 -4.84
C ILE A 132 7.97 -15.83 -4.61
N LEU A 133 7.57 -14.95 -5.53
CA LEU A 133 6.32 -14.18 -5.43
C LEU A 133 5.10 -15.10 -5.56
N ILE A 134 5.08 -16.01 -6.55
CA ILE A 134 4.01 -17.00 -6.71
C ILE A 134 3.84 -17.83 -5.45
N GLY A 135 4.95 -18.27 -4.83
CA GLY A 135 4.92 -19.03 -3.58
C GLY A 135 4.34 -18.22 -2.42
N ALA A 136 4.75 -16.95 -2.27
CA ALA A 136 4.21 -16.06 -1.25
C ALA A 136 2.72 -15.77 -1.45
N GLU A 137 2.31 -15.47 -2.68
CA GLU A 137 0.91 -15.23 -3.05
C GLU A 137 0.04 -16.46 -2.84
N LYS A 138 0.53 -17.65 -3.25
CA LYS A 138 -0.16 -18.92 -3.02
C LYS A 138 -0.45 -19.14 -1.54
N ASN A 139 0.50 -18.89 -0.66
CA ASN A 139 0.32 -19.02 0.77
C ASN A 139 -0.80 -18.09 1.31
N ILE A 140 -0.93 -16.87 0.75
CA ILE A 140 -1.99 -15.95 1.12
C ILE A 140 -3.34 -16.47 0.60
N TYR A 141 -3.41 -16.88 -0.68
CA TYR A 141 -4.64 -17.44 -1.26
C TYR A 141 -5.11 -18.68 -0.52
N ASP A 142 -4.20 -19.61 -0.19
CA ASP A 142 -4.54 -20.84 0.54
C ASP A 142 -5.10 -20.52 1.92
N LYS A 143 -4.51 -19.56 2.65
CA LYS A 143 -5.06 -19.10 3.94
C LYS A 143 -6.43 -18.47 3.79
N ASN A 144 -6.60 -17.59 2.82
CA ASN A 144 -7.86 -16.88 2.57
C ASN A 144 -9.01 -17.86 2.19
N ALA A 145 -8.67 -18.98 1.54
CA ALA A 145 -9.66 -19.97 1.13
C ALA A 145 -10.23 -20.81 2.29
N VAL A 146 -9.46 -20.99 3.38
CA VAL A 146 -9.81 -21.92 4.47
C VAL A 146 -10.32 -21.23 5.73
N VAL A 147 -10.13 -19.91 5.88
CA VAL A 147 -10.68 -19.18 7.03
C VAL A 147 -12.20 -19.07 6.93
N GLU A 148 -12.88 -19.04 8.07
CA GLU A 148 -14.33 -18.87 8.10
C GLU A 148 -14.73 -17.54 7.42
N GLY A 149 -15.70 -17.61 6.51
CA GLY A 149 -16.11 -16.45 5.71
C GLY A 149 -15.09 -16.03 4.63
N GLY A 150 -14.06 -16.88 4.39
CA GLY A 150 -13.00 -16.60 3.43
C GLY A 150 -13.40 -16.81 1.97
N TRP A 151 -12.68 -16.16 1.06
CA TRP A 151 -12.79 -16.38 -0.39
C TRP A 151 -11.50 -16.03 -1.10
N THR A 152 -11.40 -16.42 -2.36
CA THR A 152 -10.30 -16.03 -3.25
C THR A 152 -10.85 -15.27 -4.45
N GLY A 153 -10.11 -14.27 -4.94
CA GLY A 153 -10.56 -13.43 -6.04
C GLY A 153 -11.57 -12.37 -5.61
N TRP A 154 -12.62 -12.21 -6.40
CA TRP A 154 -13.60 -11.14 -6.24
C TRP A 154 -14.95 -11.68 -5.77
N ARG A 155 -15.56 -11.01 -4.78
CA ARG A 155 -16.87 -11.32 -4.23
C ARG A 155 -17.76 -10.07 -4.37
N PHE A 156 -19.03 -10.28 -4.73
CA PHE A 156 -19.96 -9.16 -4.89
C PHE A 156 -20.49 -8.66 -3.55
N PHE A 157 -20.44 -7.35 -3.39
CA PHE A 157 -21.01 -6.63 -2.26
C PHE A 157 -21.97 -5.56 -2.74
N LYS A 158 -23.04 -5.36 -1.99
CA LYS A 158 -23.97 -4.27 -2.15
C LYS A 158 -23.54 -3.10 -1.27
N VAL A 159 -23.55 -1.89 -1.80
CA VAL A 159 -23.44 -0.66 -1.02
C VAL A 159 -24.72 -0.50 -0.21
N ALA A 160 -24.68 -0.81 1.06
CA ALA A 160 -25.84 -0.73 1.95
C ALA A 160 -26.05 0.69 2.49
N GLU A 161 -24.98 1.46 2.64
CA GLU A 161 -25.00 2.83 3.14
C GLU A 161 -23.86 3.64 2.51
N LYS A 162 -24.12 4.90 2.20
CA LYS A 162 -23.17 5.88 1.70
C LYS A 162 -23.27 7.15 2.51
N SER A 163 -22.34 7.34 3.46
CA SER A 163 -22.37 8.43 4.45
C SER A 163 -21.25 9.43 4.23
N LYS A 164 -21.60 10.71 4.09
CA LYS A 164 -20.62 11.80 3.98
C LYS A 164 -19.93 12.00 5.32
N GLN A 165 -18.60 11.90 5.35
CA GLN A 165 -17.77 12.13 6.53
C GLN A 165 -17.22 13.55 6.57
N THR A 166 -16.73 14.04 5.43
CA THR A 166 -16.22 15.40 5.23
C THR A 166 -16.63 15.89 3.83
N ASN A 167 -16.15 17.04 3.41
CA ASN A 167 -16.45 17.53 2.06
C ASN A 167 -15.90 16.65 0.94
N ASP A 168 -14.82 15.93 1.19
CA ASP A 168 -14.11 15.11 0.21
C ASP A 168 -13.96 13.64 0.63
N ILE A 169 -14.49 13.24 1.80
CA ILE A 169 -14.45 11.85 2.27
C ILE A 169 -15.88 11.33 2.48
N THR A 170 -16.15 10.16 1.90
CA THR A 170 -17.41 9.43 2.04
C THR A 170 -17.12 8.01 2.51
N SER A 171 -17.86 7.52 3.50
CA SER A 171 -17.82 6.12 3.91
C SER A 171 -18.85 5.30 3.16
N PHE A 172 -18.50 4.02 2.89
CA PHE A 172 -19.34 3.04 2.21
C PHE A 172 -19.43 1.80 3.07
N LYS A 173 -20.65 1.45 3.48
CA LYS A 173 -20.93 0.18 4.14
C LYS A 173 -21.26 -0.86 3.08
N LEU A 174 -20.48 -1.94 3.06
CA LEU A 174 -20.50 -3.00 2.06
C LEU A 174 -21.00 -4.30 2.70
N VAL A 175 -22.08 -4.86 2.16
CA VAL A 175 -22.71 -6.10 2.65
C VAL A 175 -22.62 -7.16 1.55
N PRO A 176 -22.17 -8.39 1.82
CA PRO A 176 -22.05 -9.42 0.80
C PRO A 176 -23.43 -9.82 0.25
N VAL A 177 -23.53 -9.92 -1.09
CA VAL A 177 -24.79 -10.21 -1.78
C VAL A 177 -25.27 -11.63 -1.51
N ASP A 178 -24.36 -12.55 -1.30
CA ASP A 178 -24.62 -13.95 -1.01
C ASP A 178 -25.03 -14.21 0.44
N HIS A 179 -25.08 -13.17 1.29
CA HIS A 179 -25.38 -13.26 2.73
C HIS A 179 -24.47 -14.24 3.50
N GLY A 180 -23.33 -14.63 2.91
CA GLY A 180 -22.36 -15.52 3.55
C GLY A 180 -21.61 -14.79 4.67
N LYS A 181 -21.02 -15.59 5.56
CA LYS A 181 -20.22 -15.10 6.68
C LYS A 181 -19.11 -14.17 6.22
N MET A 182 -18.75 -13.23 7.08
CA MET A 182 -17.63 -12.34 6.90
C MET A 182 -16.43 -12.85 7.71
N PRO A 183 -15.19 -12.72 7.20
CA PRO A 183 -14.00 -13.07 7.95
C PRO A 183 -13.70 -12.04 9.02
N ASP A 184 -12.94 -12.45 10.03
CA ASP A 184 -12.30 -11.51 10.95
C ASP A 184 -11.29 -10.64 10.21
N VAL A 185 -11.34 -9.34 10.46
CA VAL A 185 -10.44 -8.34 9.89
C VAL A 185 -9.60 -7.71 10.99
N LYS A 186 -8.29 -7.76 10.84
CA LYS A 186 -7.38 -7.03 11.74
C LYS A 186 -7.36 -5.56 11.40
N ALA A 187 -7.31 -4.70 12.41
CA ALA A 187 -7.19 -3.26 12.20
C ALA A 187 -5.93 -2.93 11.38
N GLY A 188 -6.11 -2.13 10.34
CA GLY A 188 -5.08 -1.78 9.37
C GLY A 188 -5.14 -2.58 8.07
N GLN A 189 -5.83 -3.72 8.02
CA GLN A 189 -6.05 -4.44 6.77
C GLN A 189 -6.93 -3.65 5.80
N TYR A 190 -6.74 -3.93 4.52
CA TYR A 190 -7.47 -3.29 3.42
C TYR A 190 -8.08 -4.32 2.47
N ILE A 191 -9.11 -3.90 1.78
CA ILE A 191 -9.72 -4.59 0.64
C ILE A 191 -9.43 -3.82 -0.64
N SER A 192 -9.40 -4.51 -1.77
CA SER A 192 -9.56 -3.83 -3.06
C SER A 192 -11.04 -3.80 -3.43
N VAL A 193 -11.49 -2.62 -3.83
CA VAL A 193 -12.79 -2.45 -4.48
C VAL A 193 -12.53 -2.17 -5.95
N ARG A 194 -13.18 -2.91 -6.85
CA ARG A 194 -13.12 -2.63 -8.29
C ARG A 194 -14.48 -2.25 -8.84
N VAL A 195 -14.46 -1.24 -9.69
CA VAL A 195 -15.63 -0.66 -10.31
C VAL A 195 -15.40 -0.42 -11.80
N PHE A 196 -16.47 -0.46 -12.59
CA PHE A 196 -16.41 -0.03 -13.97
C PHE A 196 -16.33 1.50 -14.04
N VAL A 197 -15.33 2.01 -14.74
CA VAL A 197 -15.10 3.45 -14.91
C VAL A 197 -15.71 3.88 -16.25
N LYS A 198 -16.87 4.54 -16.19
CA LYS A 198 -17.59 5.03 -17.39
C LYS A 198 -16.70 5.95 -18.23
N GLY A 199 -16.79 5.80 -19.55
CA GLY A 199 -16.02 6.59 -20.51
C GLY A 199 -14.54 6.20 -20.63
N GLN A 200 -14.09 5.18 -19.89
CA GLN A 200 -12.75 4.59 -20.02
C GLN A 200 -12.78 3.12 -20.45
N GLU A 201 -13.97 2.50 -20.45
CA GLU A 201 -14.17 1.06 -20.77
C GLU A 201 -13.27 0.14 -19.91
N LEU A 202 -12.99 0.53 -18.65
CA LEU A 202 -12.09 -0.16 -17.75
C LEU A 202 -12.78 -0.51 -16.43
N ILE A 203 -12.57 -1.74 -15.96
CA ILE A 203 -12.79 -2.11 -14.57
C ILE A 203 -11.49 -1.83 -13.82
N GLN A 204 -11.55 -1.00 -12.77
CA GLN A 204 -10.34 -0.56 -12.07
C GLN A 204 -10.40 -0.88 -10.58
N PRO A 205 -9.40 -1.56 -10.02
CA PRO A 205 -9.29 -1.82 -8.58
C PRO A 205 -8.58 -0.67 -7.86
N ARG A 206 -9.00 -0.42 -6.59
CA ARG A 206 -8.25 0.40 -5.63
C ARG A 206 -8.36 -0.18 -4.23
N GLN A 207 -7.27 -0.06 -3.49
CA GLN A 207 -7.18 -0.48 -2.10
C GLN A 207 -7.81 0.58 -1.18
N TYR A 208 -8.63 0.13 -0.23
CA TYR A 208 -9.22 0.94 0.83
C TYR A 208 -9.14 0.19 2.15
N THR A 209 -8.67 0.87 3.18
CA THR A 209 -8.64 0.31 4.53
C THR A 209 -10.05 -0.05 5.00
N VAL A 210 -10.20 -1.19 5.64
CA VAL A 210 -11.42 -1.55 6.35
C VAL A 210 -11.41 -0.80 7.68
N VAL A 211 -12.20 0.28 7.77
CA VAL A 211 -12.27 1.14 8.98
C VAL A 211 -13.18 0.56 10.05
N LYS A 212 -14.15 -0.28 9.65
CA LYS A 212 -15.04 -1.05 10.52
C LYS A 212 -15.34 -2.38 9.87
N ALA A 213 -15.38 -3.44 10.66
CA ALA A 213 -15.84 -4.75 10.27
C ALA A 213 -16.76 -5.33 11.35
N ASP A 214 -17.82 -5.98 10.92
CA ASP A 214 -18.71 -6.76 11.77
C ASP A 214 -19.06 -8.11 11.08
N ALA A 215 -19.86 -8.94 11.72
CA ALA A 215 -20.24 -10.25 11.20
C ALA A 215 -20.99 -10.21 9.85
N ALA A 216 -21.45 -9.04 9.39
CA ALA A 216 -22.29 -8.87 8.22
C ALA A 216 -21.77 -7.84 7.21
N SER A 217 -20.78 -7.02 7.56
CA SER A 217 -20.38 -5.90 6.70
C SER A 217 -18.93 -5.46 6.89
N PHE A 218 -18.42 -4.78 5.84
CA PHE A 218 -17.24 -3.92 5.92
C PHE A 218 -17.64 -2.47 5.70
N THR A 219 -16.92 -1.54 6.36
CA THR A 219 -16.98 -0.12 6.02
C THR A 219 -15.61 0.34 5.58
N ILE A 220 -15.57 1.04 4.45
CA ILE A 220 -14.39 1.74 3.94
C ILE A 220 -14.65 3.23 3.91
N ALA A 221 -13.60 4.06 3.92
CA ALA A 221 -13.72 5.50 3.69
C ALA A 221 -12.88 5.90 2.47
N VAL A 222 -13.50 6.61 1.56
CA VAL A 222 -12.93 6.99 0.27
C VAL A 222 -12.79 8.50 0.20
N LYS A 223 -11.55 8.97 0.05
CA LYS A 223 -11.29 10.37 -0.27
C LYS A 223 -11.43 10.58 -1.78
N LYS A 224 -12.26 11.54 -2.18
CA LYS A 224 -12.37 11.99 -3.56
C LYS A 224 -11.08 12.68 -3.98
N VAL A 225 -10.47 12.23 -5.06
CA VAL A 225 -9.25 12.81 -5.62
C VAL A 225 -9.63 13.70 -6.78
N GLU A 226 -9.66 15.00 -6.55
CA GLU A 226 -9.90 15.99 -7.59
C GLU A 226 -8.69 16.13 -8.53
N ALA A 227 -8.93 16.64 -9.73
CA ALA A 227 -7.84 16.99 -10.65
C ALA A 227 -7.00 18.13 -10.05
N ALA A 228 -5.69 18.04 -10.24
CA ALA A 228 -4.76 19.10 -9.90
C ALA A 228 -3.91 19.45 -11.14
N GLU A 229 -3.16 20.55 -11.09
CA GLU A 229 -2.38 21.07 -12.22
C GLU A 229 -1.51 20.00 -12.92
N LYS A 230 -0.97 19.06 -12.15
CA LYS A 230 -0.06 18.00 -12.65
C LYS A 230 -0.60 16.58 -12.51
N SER A 231 -1.87 16.41 -12.09
CA SER A 231 -2.46 15.10 -11.91
C SER A 231 -3.93 15.07 -12.29
N PRO A 232 -4.38 14.06 -13.06
CA PRO A 232 -5.80 13.91 -13.38
C PRO A 232 -6.59 13.52 -12.13
N ALA A 233 -7.90 13.72 -12.19
CA ALA A 233 -8.83 13.23 -11.16
C ALA A 233 -8.70 11.71 -10.97
N GLY A 234 -8.88 11.26 -9.73
CA GLY A 234 -8.83 9.83 -9.41
C GLY A 234 -10.01 9.07 -10.02
N MET A 235 -9.76 8.14 -10.91
CA MET A 235 -10.81 7.39 -11.62
C MET A 235 -11.79 6.70 -10.67
N VAL A 236 -11.31 5.80 -9.83
CA VAL A 236 -12.17 4.99 -8.95
C VAL A 236 -12.80 5.83 -7.83
N SER A 237 -12.04 6.73 -7.20
CA SER A 237 -12.58 7.58 -6.14
C SER A 237 -13.72 8.47 -6.64
N ASN A 238 -13.60 9.03 -7.85
CA ASN A 238 -14.68 9.82 -8.44
C ASN A 238 -15.86 8.96 -8.86
N THR A 239 -15.65 7.77 -9.42
CA THR A 239 -16.73 6.82 -9.73
C THR A 239 -17.50 6.44 -8.46
N LEU A 240 -16.81 6.11 -7.35
CA LEU A 240 -17.45 5.79 -6.08
C LEU A 240 -18.25 6.98 -5.52
N HIS A 241 -17.73 8.19 -5.61
CA HIS A 241 -18.42 9.37 -5.10
C HIS A 241 -19.61 9.81 -5.96
N ASN A 242 -19.46 9.78 -7.29
CA ASN A 242 -20.42 10.40 -8.21
C ASN A 242 -21.43 9.40 -8.78
N ASP A 243 -20.98 8.17 -9.10
CA ASP A 243 -21.76 7.22 -9.90
C ASP A 243 -22.34 6.08 -9.07
N ILE A 244 -21.61 5.60 -8.04
CA ILE A 244 -22.08 4.50 -7.18
C ILE A 244 -23.03 5.04 -6.12
N GLN A 245 -24.21 4.40 -6.00
CA GLN A 245 -25.26 4.74 -5.05
C GLN A 245 -25.55 3.58 -4.10
N GLU A 246 -26.33 3.84 -3.06
CA GLU A 246 -26.89 2.79 -2.20
C GLU A 246 -27.73 1.81 -3.04
N GLY A 247 -27.53 0.52 -2.82
CA GLY A 247 -28.11 -0.54 -3.60
C GLY A 247 -27.23 -1.07 -4.74
N ASP A 248 -26.26 -0.28 -5.22
CA ASP A 248 -25.34 -0.70 -6.28
C ASP A 248 -24.37 -1.80 -5.82
N LEU A 249 -23.88 -2.56 -6.80
CA LEU A 249 -22.95 -3.65 -6.59
C LEU A 249 -21.51 -3.22 -6.89
N VAL A 250 -20.61 -3.67 -6.05
CA VAL A 250 -19.17 -3.55 -6.24
C VAL A 250 -18.50 -4.91 -6.02
N GLU A 251 -17.37 -5.12 -6.64
CA GLU A 251 -16.58 -6.33 -6.39
C GLU A 251 -15.47 -6.02 -5.41
N VAL A 252 -15.27 -6.93 -4.45
CA VAL A 252 -14.39 -6.76 -3.31
C VAL A 252 -13.43 -7.94 -3.20
N SER A 253 -12.15 -7.67 -3.00
CA SER A 253 -11.14 -8.69 -2.68
C SER A 253 -11.23 -9.11 -1.22
N PHE A 254 -10.64 -10.26 -0.89
CA PHE A 254 -10.43 -10.64 0.51
C PHE A 254 -9.54 -9.61 1.24
N PRO A 255 -9.80 -9.32 2.54
CA PRO A 255 -8.97 -8.41 3.33
C PRO A 255 -7.53 -8.93 3.48
N VAL A 256 -6.55 -8.08 3.17
CA VAL A 256 -5.12 -8.38 3.29
C VAL A 256 -4.38 -7.17 3.87
N GLY A 257 -3.10 -7.32 4.17
CA GLY A 257 -2.23 -6.25 4.67
C GLY A 257 -1.53 -6.65 5.95
N GLU A 258 -0.38 -6.03 6.19
CA GLU A 258 0.52 -6.34 7.30
C GLU A 258 0.69 -5.17 8.27
N PHE A 259 0.08 -4.02 7.97
CA PHE A 259 0.10 -2.86 8.86
C PHE A 259 -0.95 -3.03 9.94
N ASN A 260 -0.57 -3.76 10.99
CA ASN A 260 -1.48 -4.10 12.09
C ASN A 260 -1.10 -3.32 13.36
N LEU A 261 -2.05 -3.27 14.30
CA LEU A 261 -1.79 -2.74 15.64
C LEU A 261 -0.60 -3.47 16.27
N PRO A 262 0.45 -2.74 16.73
CA PRO A 262 1.58 -3.35 17.43
C PRO A 262 1.13 -4.09 18.69
N GLU A 263 1.71 -5.27 18.90
CA GLU A 263 1.48 -6.07 20.10
C GLU A 263 2.09 -5.39 21.36
N GLY A 264 1.55 -5.73 22.53
CA GLY A 264 1.99 -5.20 23.82
C GLY A 264 1.06 -4.11 24.37
N ASP A 265 1.32 -3.76 25.62
CA ASP A 265 0.53 -2.84 26.46
C ASP A 265 1.16 -1.44 26.61
N GLY A 266 2.31 -1.22 26.01
CA GLY A 266 3.01 0.06 26.04
C GLY A 266 2.22 1.19 25.38
N SER A 267 2.60 2.44 25.68
CA SER A 267 2.02 3.64 25.09
C SER A 267 1.99 3.58 23.56
N LEU A 268 0.94 4.11 22.94
CA LEU A 268 0.72 4.09 21.51
C LEU A 268 0.47 5.52 20.99
N CYS A 269 1.22 5.94 20.00
CA CYS A 269 0.96 7.16 19.25
C CYS A 269 0.49 6.81 17.83
N LEU A 270 -0.73 7.22 17.50
CA LEU A 270 -1.32 7.09 16.17
C LEU A 270 -1.16 8.44 15.45
N LEU A 271 -0.23 8.52 14.51
CA LEU A 271 0.14 9.76 13.83
C LEU A 271 -0.29 9.73 12.36
N SER A 272 -1.35 10.44 12.03
CA SER A 272 -1.98 10.41 10.70
C SER A 272 -1.91 11.74 9.97
N ALA A 273 -1.92 11.67 8.63
CA ALA A 273 -2.17 12.84 7.79
C ALA A 273 -3.16 12.52 6.66
N GLY A 274 -4.16 13.40 6.48
CA GLY A 274 -5.20 13.23 5.46
C GLY A 274 -5.91 11.88 5.56
N ILE A 275 -6.08 11.16 4.43
CA ILE A 275 -6.79 9.86 4.44
C ILE A 275 -6.00 8.73 5.12
N GLY A 276 -4.74 8.95 5.51
CA GLY A 276 -3.98 8.03 6.37
C GLY A 276 -4.59 7.84 7.76
N ILE A 277 -5.60 8.61 8.13
CA ILE A 277 -6.40 8.39 9.34
C ILE A 277 -7.11 7.03 9.34
N THR A 278 -7.46 6.47 8.19
CA THR A 278 -8.31 5.27 8.09
C THR A 278 -7.74 4.03 8.80
N PRO A 279 -6.49 3.57 8.58
CA PRO A 279 -5.96 2.45 9.33
C PRO A 279 -5.76 2.78 10.81
N LEU A 280 -5.39 4.02 11.13
CA LEU A 280 -5.12 4.41 12.50
C LEU A 280 -6.40 4.55 13.33
N PHE A 281 -7.50 4.97 12.70
CA PHE A 281 -8.82 4.94 13.35
C PHE A 281 -9.29 3.50 13.63
N ALA A 282 -9.08 2.56 12.69
CA ALA A 282 -9.36 1.15 12.93
C ALA A 282 -8.49 0.60 14.09
N MET A 283 -7.20 0.95 14.13
CA MET A 283 -6.28 0.57 15.21
C MET A 283 -6.67 1.19 16.55
N LEU A 284 -7.12 2.45 16.57
CA LEU A 284 -7.63 3.10 17.78
C LEU A 284 -8.76 2.28 18.40
N LYS A 285 -9.76 1.91 17.59
CA LYS A 285 -10.92 1.14 18.05
C LYS A 285 -10.51 -0.24 18.56
N GLU A 286 -9.60 -0.92 17.85
CA GLU A 286 -9.10 -2.23 18.28
C GLU A 286 -8.29 -2.12 19.56
N ALA A 287 -7.42 -1.11 19.69
CA ALA A 287 -6.59 -0.90 20.87
C ALA A 287 -7.42 -0.64 22.11
N VAL A 288 -8.41 0.26 22.05
CA VAL A 288 -9.32 0.55 23.17
C VAL A 288 -10.17 -0.66 23.53
N LYS A 289 -10.64 -1.44 22.53
CA LYS A 289 -11.38 -2.69 22.78
C LYS A 289 -10.54 -3.76 23.49
N LYS A 290 -9.25 -3.88 23.11
CA LYS A 290 -8.33 -4.88 23.70
C LYS A 290 -7.87 -4.50 25.10
N ASP A 291 -7.55 -3.22 25.28
CA ASP A 291 -7.09 -2.68 26.56
C ASP A 291 -7.62 -1.26 26.75
N PRO A 292 -8.74 -1.10 27.48
CA PRO A 292 -9.32 0.20 27.77
C PRO A 292 -8.42 1.11 28.62
N THR A 293 -7.36 0.57 29.23
CA THR A 293 -6.42 1.31 30.09
C THR A 293 -5.17 1.78 29.35
N ARG A 294 -4.97 1.32 28.12
CA ARG A 294 -3.80 1.67 27.30
C ARG A 294 -3.77 3.17 27.02
N LYS A 295 -2.62 3.81 27.28
CA LYS A 295 -2.42 5.23 26.94
C LYS A 295 -2.26 5.38 25.43
N ILE A 296 -3.18 6.09 24.80
CA ILE A 296 -3.18 6.30 23.34
C ILE A 296 -3.20 7.79 23.05
N SER A 297 -2.22 8.26 22.31
CA SER A 297 -2.20 9.59 21.70
C SER A 297 -2.54 9.48 20.23
N PHE A 298 -3.62 10.10 19.80
CA PHE A 298 -4.01 10.15 18.40
C PHE A 298 -3.80 11.56 17.86
N VAL A 299 -2.89 11.72 16.92
CA VAL A 299 -2.55 13.02 16.31
C VAL A 299 -2.90 12.99 14.83
N HIS A 300 -3.74 13.92 14.41
CA HIS A 300 -4.19 14.01 13.02
C HIS A 300 -3.82 15.33 12.38
N VAL A 301 -3.07 15.25 11.27
CA VAL A 301 -2.68 16.41 10.46
C VAL A 301 -3.62 16.53 9.27
N CYS A 302 -4.38 17.61 9.22
CA CYS A 302 -5.34 17.88 8.15
C CYS A 302 -5.43 19.39 7.84
N LYS A 303 -6.25 19.74 6.86
CA LYS A 303 -6.41 21.15 6.46
C LYS A 303 -7.06 22.00 7.57
N SER A 304 -8.14 21.48 8.14
CA SER A 304 -8.90 22.11 9.24
C SER A 304 -9.67 21.03 10.01
N LYS A 305 -10.25 21.40 11.17
CA LYS A 305 -11.04 20.47 12.00
C LYS A 305 -12.22 19.84 11.26
N GLU A 306 -12.86 20.57 10.34
CA GLU A 306 -13.97 20.08 9.53
C GLU A 306 -13.56 19.00 8.52
N ALA A 307 -12.25 18.85 8.29
CA ALA A 307 -11.69 17.82 7.41
C ALA A 307 -11.35 16.50 8.16
N VAL A 308 -11.69 16.40 9.45
CA VAL A 308 -11.48 15.18 10.25
C VAL A 308 -12.66 14.22 10.04
N PRO A 309 -12.47 13.07 9.37
CA PRO A 309 -13.52 12.06 9.32
C PRO A 309 -13.65 11.33 10.67
N PHE A 310 -14.82 10.78 10.96
CA PHE A 310 -15.11 10.02 12.17
C PHE A 310 -14.96 10.83 13.49
N SER A 311 -15.03 12.17 13.42
CA SER A 311 -14.83 13.05 14.58
C SER A 311 -15.72 12.66 15.77
N ASP A 312 -17.00 12.42 15.54
CA ASP A 312 -17.96 12.08 16.62
C ASP A 312 -17.58 10.77 17.34
N GLU A 313 -17.10 9.76 16.57
CA GLU A 313 -16.68 8.49 17.15
C GLU A 313 -15.35 8.62 17.91
N ILE A 314 -14.42 9.43 17.40
CA ILE A 314 -13.16 9.72 18.09
C ILE A 314 -13.44 10.47 19.39
N ASP A 315 -14.33 11.48 19.38
CA ASP A 315 -14.72 12.25 20.56
C ASP A 315 -15.37 11.37 21.64
N LEU A 316 -16.14 10.36 21.26
CA LEU A 316 -16.68 9.39 22.22
C LEU A 316 -15.57 8.61 22.92
N LEU A 317 -14.58 8.11 22.17
CA LEU A 317 -13.43 7.38 22.73
C LEU A 317 -12.56 8.27 23.63
N VAL A 318 -12.40 9.55 23.27
CA VAL A 318 -11.68 10.52 24.12
C VAL A 318 -12.41 10.74 25.46
N LYS A 319 -13.74 10.81 25.45
CA LYS A 319 -14.56 10.97 26.68
C LYS A 319 -14.46 9.78 27.63
N GLU A 320 -14.15 8.60 27.12
CA GLU A 320 -13.92 7.39 27.93
C GLU A 320 -12.57 7.38 28.67
N GLY A 321 -11.67 8.34 28.38
CA GLY A 321 -10.65 8.80 29.31
C GLY A 321 -9.20 8.32 29.12
N THR A 322 -8.92 7.40 28.15
CA THR A 322 -7.54 6.91 27.93
C THR A 322 -6.93 7.35 26.61
N VAL A 323 -7.73 7.98 25.75
CA VAL A 323 -7.34 8.49 24.44
C VAL A 323 -7.22 10.01 24.50
N THR A 324 -6.11 10.56 24.04
CA THR A 324 -5.98 11.98 23.72
C THR A 324 -6.08 12.15 22.21
N PHE A 325 -6.81 13.15 21.74
CA PHE A 325 -6.89 13.47 20.33
C PHE A 325 -6.46 14.90 20.05
N GLU A 326 -5.52 15.07 19.15
CA GLU A 326 -5.00 16.36 18.73
C GLU A 326 -5.13 16.52 17.21
N VAL A 327 -5.62 17.67 16.77
CA VAL A 327 -5.70 18.05 15.36
C VAL A 327 -4.71 19.15 15.08
N PHE A 328 -3.74 18.86 14.19
CA PHE A 328 -2.82 19.85 13.66
C PHE A 328 -3.37 20.43 12.36
N GLU A 329 -3.80 21.69 12.38
CA GLU A 329 -4.43 22.36 11.25
C GLU A 329 -3.40 23.03 10.34
N THR A 330 -3.22 22.49 9.13
CA THR A 330 -2.25 23.03 8.15
C THR A 330 -2.66 24.36 7.54
N SER A 331 -3.95 24.72 7.57
CA SER A 331 -4.43 26.06 7.17
C SER A 331 -3.99 27.16 8.13
N ALA A 332 -3.83 26.85 9.41
CA ALA A 332 -3.41 27.80 10.45
C ALA A 332 -1.89 27.82 10.67
N HIS A 333 -1.24 26.64 10.59
CA HIS A 333 0.15 26.47 11.01
C HIS A 333 1.11 26.09 9.89
N GLY A 334 0.63 25.90 8.65
CA GLY A 334 1.44 25.34 7.57
C GLY A 334 1.66 23.83 7.75
N ARG A 335 2.70 23.30 7.11
CA ARG A 335 3.08 21.88 7.25
C ARG A 335 3.75 21.64 8.60
N PRO A 336 3.60 20.45 9.21
CA PRO A 336 4.32 20.11 10.44
C PRO A 336 5.83 20.31 10.28
N SER A 337 6.43 20.98 11.27
CA SER A 337 7.87 21.25 11.34
C SER A 337 8.60 20.14 12.11
N GLU A 338 9.96 20.19 12.11
CA GLU A 338 10.78 19.30 12.94
C GLU A 338 10.40 19.40 14.42
N GLU A 339 10.13 20.62 14.93
CA GLU A 339 9.75 20.86 16.32
C GLU A 339 8.43 20.17 16.71
N PHE A 340 7.47 20.08 15.78
CA PHE A 340 6.23 19.34 15.98
C PHE A 340 6.51 17.85 16.29
N PHE A 341 7.37 17.19 15.49
CA PHE A 341 7.69 15.78 15.72
C PHE A 341 8.57 15.57 16.96
N LYS A 342 9.42 16.52 17.30
CA LYS A 342 10.24 16.50 18.52
C LYS A 342 9.37 16.48 19.78
N HIS A 343 8.29 17.22 19.84
CA HIS A 343 7.35 17.20 20.97
C HIS A 343 6.60 15.87 21.12
N LEU A 344 6.43 15.13 20.03
CA LEU A 344 5.78 13.82 20.07
C LEU A 344 6.74 12.68 20.44
N ALA A 345 8.05 12.90 20.28
CA ALA A 345 9.05 11.84 20.42
C ALA A 345 9.14 11.33 21.87
N ASP A 346 8.87 10.05 22.05
CA ASP A 346 9.05 9.30 23.29
C ASP A 346 9.59 7.91 22.96
N LYS A 347 10.77 7.59 23.51
CA LYS A 347 11.48 6.32 23.26
C LYS A 347 10.71 5.07 23.70
N ASP A 348 9.75 5.21 24.61
CA ASP A 348 9.00 4.08 25.16
C ASP A 348 7.66 3.87 24.44
N THR A 349 7.25 4.81 23.59
CA THR A 349 6.01 4.78 22.82
C THR A 349 6.18 4.07 21.47
N ASN A 350 5.21 3.23 21.09
CA ASN A 350 5.06 2.72 19.73
C ASN A 350 4.34 3.75 18.84
N PHE A 351 4.89 4.01 17.67
CA PHE A 351 4.31 4.94 16.69
C PHE A 351 3.75 4.17 15.51
N CYS A 352 2.46 4.41 15.18
CA CYS A 352 1.88 4.01 13.91
C CYS A 352 1.69 5.26 13.06
N VAL A 353 2.34 5.33 11.90
CA VAL A 353 2.37 6.52 11.03
C VAL A 353 1.77 6.22 9.68
N CYS A 354 0.77 6.99 9.25
CA CYS A 354 0.18 6.85 7.92
C CYS A 354 -0.23 8.21 7.34
N GLY A 355 0.10 8.43 6.06
CA GLY A 355 -0.20 9.67 5.37
C GLY A 355 0.59 9.84 4.07
N PRO A 356 0.66 11.06 3.50
CA PRO A 356 1.48 11.34 2.34
C PRO A 356 2.95 11.00 2.57
N VAL A 357 3.63 10.49 1.53
CA VAL A 357 5.03 10.03 1.64
C VAL A 357 5.98 11.07 2.25
N PRO A 358 5.93 12.36 1.85
CA PRO A 358 6.80 13.36 2.48
C PRO A 358 6.56 13.51 3.98
N PHE A 359 5.29 13.45 4.43
CA PHE A 359 4.93 13.48 5.83
C PHE A 359 5.50 12.28 6.60
N MET A 360 5.31 11.07 6.09
CA MET A 360 5.81 9.86 6.76
C MET A 360 7.34 9.82 6.83
N LYS A 361 8.04 10.26 5.77
CA LYS A 361 9.50 10.35 5.78
C LYS A 361 10.01 11.33 6.83
N LEU A 362 9.40 12.52 6.90
CA LEU A 362 9.78 13.52 7.89
C LEU A 362 9.47 13.04 9.31
N ALA A 363 8.29 12.48 9.54
CA ALA A 363 7.90 11.92 10.84
C ALA A 363 8.90 10.86 11.32
N ALA A 364 9.22 9.88 10.48
CA ALA A 364 10.14 8.82 10.85
C ALA A 364 11.57 9.34 11.10
N ALA A 365 12.07 10.24 10.24
CA ALA A 365 13.39 10.82 10.42
C ALA A 365 13.51 11.61 11.72
N GLU A 366 12.52 12.47 12.01
CA GLU A 366 12.54 13.29 13.21
C GLU A 366 12.30 12.49 14.50
N LEU A 367 11.42 11.48 14.47
CA LEU A 367 11.23 10.59 15.61
C LEU A 367 12.53 9.85 15.96
N VAL A 368 13.23 9.27 14.97
CA VAL A 368 14.52 8.60 15.17
C VAL A 368 15.57 9.58 15.68
N LYS A 369 15.71 10.77 15.07
CA LYS A 369 16.64 11.82 15.47
C LYS A 369 16.44 12.25 16.94
N ASN A 370 15.19 12.18 17.43
CA ASN A 370 14.82 12.51 18.80
C ASN A 370 14.73 11.28 19.74
N GLY A 371 15.37 10.16 19.37
CA GLY A 371 15.63 9.02 20.25
C GLY A 371 14.58 7.92 20.25
N VAL A 372 13.58 7.96 19.35
CA VAL A 372 12.64 6.84 19.19
C VAL A 372 13.32 5.71 18.45
N PRO A 373 13.35 4.47 19.00
CA PRO A 373 13.92 3.32 18.31
C PRO A 373 13.19 3.04 16.99
N ALA A 374 13.93 2.79 15.91
CA ALA A 374 13.35 2.58 14.57
C ALA A 374 12.34 1.42 14.52
N GLU A 375 12.55 0.38 15.33
CA GLU A 375 11.67 -0.78 15.47
C GLU A 375 10.31 -0.45 16.13
N LYS A 376 10.18 0.69 16.79
CA LYS A 376 8.93 1.20 17.36
C LYS A 376 8.15 2.11 16.40
N ILE A 377 8.69 2.36 15.20
CA ILE A 377 8.03 3.19 14.19
C ILE A 377 7.47 2.30 13.10
N HIS A 378 6.16 2.13 13.09
CA HIS A 378 5.42 1.33 12.12
C HIS A 378 4.74 2.26 11.13
N ALA A 379 4.97 2.07 9.83
CA ALA A 379 4.39 2.94 8.82
C ALA A 379 3.87 2.16 7.62
N GLU A 380 2.74 2.58 7.08
CA GLU A 380 2.21 2.07 5.82
C GLU A 380 2.02 3.17 4.80
N LYS A 381 2.50 2.90 3.59
CA LYS A 381 2.40 3.79 2.44
C LYS A 381 1.23 3.41 1.55
N PHE A 382 0.30 4.34 1.36
CA PHE A 382 -0.75 4.17 0.36
C PHE A 382 -0.21 4.41 -1.07
N GLY A 383 -0.57 3.54 -1.98
CA GLY A 383 -0.22 3.65 -3.39
C GLY A 383 0.92 2.75 -3.85
N THR A 384 1.31 2.91 -5.13
CA THR A 384 2.51 2.31 -5.70
C THR A 384 3.70 3.18 -5.30
N GLY A 385 4.67 2.61 -4.71
CA GLY A 385 5.92 3.27 -4.45
C GLY A 385 6.99 2.21 -4.35
N ALA A 386 8.17 2.45 -4.95
CA ALA A 386 9.33 1.67 -4.63
C ALA A 386 9.38 1.58 -3.10
N ILE A 387 9.51 0.36 -2.60
CA ILE A 387 9.84 0.16 -1.21
C ILE A 387 11.20 0.82 -1.09
N SER A 388 11.23 1.98 -0.47
CA SER A 388 12.50 2.55 -0.08
C SER A 388 13.05 1.59 0.97
N VAL A 389 14.03 0.78 0.58
CA VAL A 389 14.85 -0.05 1.47
C VAL A 389 15.51 0.83 2.57
N SER A 390 15.35 2.15 2.45
CA SER A 390 15.92 3.15 3.35
C SER A 390 15.36 3.18 4.77
N TYR A 391 14.27 2.48 5.10
CA TYR A 391 13.91 2.31 6.52
C TYR A 391 14.89 1.35 7.25
N THR A 392 15.55 0.44 6.52
CA THR A 392 16.62 -0.41 7.05
C THR A 392 18.01 0.17 6.87
N HIS A 393 18.21 1.17 6.01
CA HIS A 393 19.51 1.80 5.74
C HIS A 393 19.84 3.04 6.60
N LEU A 394 18.94 3.53 7.45
CA LEU A 394 19.32 4.51 8.48
C LEU A 394 20.36 3.95 9.49
N ARG A 395 20.56 2.62 9.51
CA ARG A 395 21.63 1.98 10.30
C ARG A 395 23.01 1.92 9.61
N ALA A 396 23.14 2.20 8.31
CA ALA A 396 24.37 1.96 7.57
C ALA A 396 25.28 3.18 7.40
N HIS A 397 24.84 4.39 7.74
CA HIS A 397 25.62 5.62 7.58
C HIS A 397 26.14 6.23 8.89
N GLU A 398 25.82 5.66 10.06
CA GLU A 398 26.35 6.15 11.35
C GLU A 398 27.51 5.32 11.93
N THR A 399 28.03 4.32 11.22
CA THR A 399 29.19 3.52 11.69
C THR A 399 30.46 3.73 10.86
N SER A 400 30.59 4.85 10.16
CA SER A 400 31.88 5.27 9.56
C SER A 400 32.05 6.78 9.68
N ALA A 401 32.40 7.23 10.89
CA ALA A 401 33.10 8.45 11.20
C ALA A 401 34.14 8.13 12.27
#